data_8d04310f941358dabcd47fdd8075beff
#
_entry.id   8d04310f941358dabcd47fdd8075beff
#
_cell.length_a   1.000
_cell.length_b   1.000
_cell.length_c   1.000
_cell.angle_alpha   90.00
_cell.angle_beta   90.00
_cell.angle_gamma   90.00
#
_symmetry.space_group_name_H-M   'P 1'
#
loop_
_entity.id
_entity.type
_entity.pdbx_description
1 polymer ?
#
loop_
_entity_poly.entity_id
_entity_poly.type
_entity_poly.pdbx_seq_one_letter_code
_entity_poly.pdbx_strand_id
1 'polypeptide(L)'
;MVHDEHLATLAEAGIVVTPQSAFAEGIGDGMNTSLGRQRRPLLYRAKSFLDAGVLLAGSSDRPCADGNVLRGIEAFVTRATRDGDVMGSADECLSADEALAAYTVNAAAAMGQGADKGTLSRGKLADFVALDAHPGQVAATEISQIPVRATVLGGDLTHDAR
;
A
#
# COMPACT_ATOMS: atom_id res chain seq x y z
N MET A 1 -6.48 8.40 -12.26
CA MET A 1 -7.80 8.93 -11.81
C MET A 1 -8.87 7.95 -12.22
N VAL A 2 -9.85 7.70 -11.34
CA VAL A 2 -10.98 6.79 -11.61
C VAL A 2 -12.26 7.47 -11.11
N HIS A 3 -13.32 7.44 -11.92
CA HIS A 3 -14.64 7.94 -11.55
C HIS A 3 -15.47 6.83 -10.90
N ASP A 4 -16.52 7.22 -10.14
CA ASP A 4 -17.37 6.27 -9.39
C ASP A 4 -18.01 5.23 -10.32
N GLU A 5 -18.44 5.63 -11.50
CA GLU A 5 -19.07 4.76 -12.50
C GLU A 5 -18.19 3.61 -12.98
N HIS A 6 -16.84 3.72 -12.82
CA HIS A 6 -15.91 2.68 -13.23
C HIS A 6 -15.60 1.67 -12.12
N LEU A 7 -15.88 1.97 -10.86
CA LEU A 7 -15.49 1.11 -9.72
C LEU A 7 -16.15 -0.28 -9.80
N ALA A 8 -17.45 -0.32 -10.03
CA ALA A 8 -18.18 -1.57 -10.17
C ALA A 8 -17.68 -2.40 -11.36
N THR A 9 -17.43 -1.76 -12.50
CA THR A 9 -16.90 -2.43 -13.70
C THR A 9 -15.51 -3.04 -13.44
N LEU A 10 -14.64 -2.34 -12.68
CA LEU A 10 -13.31 -2.86 -12.33
C LEU A 10 -13.43 -4.09 -11.42
N ALA A 11 -14.33 -4.04 -10.43
CA ALA A 11 -14.58 -5.17 -9.54
C ALA A 11 -15.16 -6.38 -10.25
N GLU A 12 -16.21 -6.19 -11.07
CA GLU A 12 -16.88 -7.25 -11.85
C GLU A 12 -15.92 -7.90 -12.85
N ALA A 13 -15.02 -7.12 -13.46
CA ALA A 13 -14.02 -7.63 -14.39
C ALA A 13 -12.83 -8.32 -13.70
N GLY A 14 -12.76 -8.32 -12.36
CA GLY A 14 -11.66 -8.90 -11.59
C GLY A 14 -10.32 -8.20 -11.82
N ILE A 15 -10.35 -6.90 -12.14
CA ILE A 15 -9.14 -6.12 -12.39
C ILE A 15 -8.40 -5.87 -11.08
N VAL A 16 -7.10 -6.12 -11.09
CA VAL A 16 -6.20 -5.78 -9.98
C VAL A 16 -5.64 -4.39 -10.20
N VAL A 17 -5.67 -3.55 -9.17
CA VAL A 17 -5.02 -2.23 -9.20
C VAL A 17 -3.76 -2.22 -8.33
N THR A 18 -2.69 -1.62 -8.86
CA THR A 18 -1.37 -1.58 -8.19
C THR A 18 -0.86 -0.15 -8.04
N PRO A 19 -1.50 0.68 -7.17
CA PRO A 19 -1.11 2.07 -7.02
C PRO A 19 0.22 2.21 -6.27
N GLN A 20 0.99 3.22 -6.66
CA GLN A 20 2.26 3.60 -6.06
C GLN A 20 2.02 4.62 -4.95
N SER A 21 1.70 4.17 -3.75
CA SER A 21 1.35 5.05 -2.62
C SER A 21 2.46 6.03 -2.26
N ALA A 22 3.72 5.61 -2.34
CA ALA A 22 4.89 6.45 -2.04
C ALA A 22 5.04 7.67 -2.97
N PHE A 23 4.32 7.72 -4.10
CA PHE A 23 4.26 8.91 -4.94
C PHE A 23 3.59 10.11 -4.26
N ALA A 24 2.83 9.89 -3.18
CA ALA A 24 2.27 10.98 -2.39
C ALA A 24 3.38 11.95 -1.93
N GLU A 25 4.43 11.44 -1.30
CA GLU A 25 5.56 12.25 -0.84
C GLU A 25 6.36 12.84 -2.01
N GLY A 26 6.57 12.06 -3.08
CA GLY A 26 7.46 12.45 -4.18
C GLY A 26 6.89 13.52 -5.10
N ILE A 27 5.66 13.34 -5.54
CA ILE A 27 5.02 14.15 -6.60
C ILE A 27 3.58 14.57 -6.28
N GLY A 28 3.08 14.27 -5.08
CA GLY A 28 1.68 14.52 -4.68
C GLY A 28 1.26 15.99 -4.78
N ASP A 29 2.13 16.93 -4.39
CA ASP A 29 1.87 18.38 -4.49
C ASP A 29 1.68 18.81 -5.94
N GLY A 30 2.55 18.35 -6.84
CA GLY A 30 2.44 18.60 -8.27
C GLY A 30 1.16 18.00 -8.87
N MET A 31 0.80 16.79 -8.48
CA MET A 31 -0.46 16.15 -8.91
C MET A 31 -1.68 16.94 -8.43
N ASN A 32 -1.70 17.33 -7.16
CA ASN A 32 -2.76 18.14 -6.56
C ASN A 32 -2.95 19.46 -7.31
N THR A 33 -1.84 20.13 -7.61
CA THR A 33 -1.85 21.41 -8.33
C THR A 33 -2.36 21.25 -9.77
N SER A 34 -1.86 20.23 -10.48
CA SER A 34 -2.20 20.00 -11.89
C SER A 34 -3.66 19.59 -12.09
N LEU A 35 -4.24 18.84 -11.12
CA LEU A 35 -5.63 18.38 -11.21
C LEU A 35 -6.64 19.42 -10.74
N GLY A 36 -6.24 20.30 -9.84
CA GLY A 36 -7.11 21.28 -9.23
C GLY A 36 -8.18 20.61 -8.33
N ARG A 37 -8.91 21.45 -7.57
CA ARG A 37 -9.82 21.02 -6.51
C ARG A 37 -10.89 20.03 -6.96
N GLN A 38 -11.41 20.16 -8.18
CA GLN A 38 -12.52 19.32 -8.66
C GLN A 38 -12.10 17.88 -8.98
N ARG A 39 -10.85 17.67 -9.44
CA ARG A 39 -10.35 16.35 -9.87
C ARG A 39 -9.47 15.66 -8.85
N ARG A 40 -8.96 16.37 -7.83
CA ARG A 40 -8.15 15.80 -6.74
C ARG A 40 -8.80 14.57 -6.09
N PRO A 41 -10.12 14.56 -5.77
CA PRO A 41 -10.74 13.38 -5.16
C PRO A 41 -10.68 12.10 -6.01
N LEU A 42 -10.44 12.22 -7.31
CA LEU A 42 -10.33 11.09 -8.23
C LEU A 42 -8.93 10.48 -8.28
N LEU A 43 -7.98 11.03 -7.49
CA LEU A 43 -6.58 10.64 -7.52
C LEU A 43 -6.29 9.51 -6.53
N TYR A 44 -5.72 8.40 -7.03
CA TYR A 44 -5.28 7.28 -6.20
C TYR A 44 -6.34 6.81 -5.19
N ARG A 45 -7.49 6.41 -5.65
CA ARG A 45 -8.71 6.10 -4.87
C ARG A 45 -8.61 4.76 -4.14
N ALA A 46 -7.62 4.65 -3.23
CA ALA A 46 -7.28 3.37 -2.59
C ALA A 46 -8.43 2.80 -1.75
N LYS A 47 -9.08 3.64 -0.93
CA LYS A 47 -10.21 3.23 -0.10
C LYS A 47 -11.43 2.88 -0.95
N SER A 48 -11.75 3.72 -1.94
CA SER A 48 -12.86 3.45 -2.87
C SER A 48 -12.68 2.15 -3.64
N PHE A 49 -11.46 1.79 -4.04
CA PHE A 49 -11.20 0.48 -4.67
C PHE A 49 -11.53 -0.67 -3.74
N LEU A 50 -11.05 -0.64 -2.49
CA LEU A 50 -11.32 -1.69 -1.51
C LEU A 50 -12.82 -1.79 -1.20
N ASP A 51 -13.50 -0.66 -1.00
CA ASP A 51 -14.93 -0.62 -0.69
C ASP A 51 -15.80 -1.15 -1.85
N ALA A 52 -15.32 -0.98 -3.09
CA ALA A 52 -15.96 -1.55 -4.29
C ALA A 52 -15.60 -3.02 -4.54
N GLY A 53 -14.75 -3.64 -3.72
CA GLY A 53 -14.31 -5.03 -3.90
C GLY A 53 -13.23 -5.21 -4.97
N VAL A 54 -12.58 -4.14 -5.43
CA VAL A 54 -11.44 -4.21 -6.35
C VAL A 54 -10.21 -4.66 -5.58
N LEU A 55 -9.50 -5.69 -6.06
CA LEU A 55 -8.25 -6.14 -5.46
C LEU A 55 -7.17 -5.06 -5.61
N LEU A 56 -6.70 -4.52 -4.49
CA LEU A 56 -5.65 -3.51 -4.44
C LEU A 56 -4.38 -4.11 -3.86
N ALA A 57 -3.28 -4.08 -4.62
CA ALA A 57 -1.94 -4.47 -4.21
C ALA A 57 -1.00 -3.27 -4.21
N GLY A 58 -0.18 -3.12 -3.18
CA GLY A 58 0.79 -2.03 -3.07
C GLY A 58 1.94 -2.20 -4.06
N SER A 59 2.43 -1.09 -4.60
CA SER A 59 3.57 -1.03 -5.51
C SER A 59 4.45 0.19 -5.22
N SER A 60 5.74 0.08 -5.51
CA SER A 60 6.67 1.22 -5.43
C SER A 60 7.05 1.77 -6.81
N ASP A 61 6.88 0.97 -7.86
CA ASP A 61 7.41 1.32 -9.20
C ASP A 61 8.91 1.66 -9.15
N ARG A 62 9.68 0.89 -8.37
CA ARG A 62 11.13 1.11 -8.22
C ARG A 62 11.83 0.98 -9.59
N PRO A 63 12.72 1.91 -9.96
CA PRO A 63 13.38 2.92 -9.13
C PRO A 63 12.68 4.28 -9.04
N CYS A 64 11.44 4.44 -9.56
CA CYS A 64 10.73 5.72 -9.56
C CYS A 64 10.40 6.22 -8.15
N ALA A 65 10.10 5.31 -7.22
CA ALA A 65 10.00 5.60 -5.79
C ALA A 65 10.91 4.67 -4.98
N ASP A 66 11.08 5.00 -3.70
CA ASP A 66 11.77 4.14 -2.73
C ASP A 66 11.05 2.80 -2.62
N GLY A 67 11.80 1.70 -2.68
CA GLY A 67 11.27 0.34 -2.52
C GLY A 67 10.97 -0.05 -1.06
N ASN A 68 11.08 0.86 -0.09
CA ASN A 68 10.76 0.59 1.30
C ASN A 68 9.25 0.39 1.47
N VAL A 69 8.84 -0.84 1.79
CA VAL A 69 7.43 -1.22 1.95
C VAL A 69 6.76 -0.46 3.09
N LEU A 70 7.46 -0.20 4.20
CA LEU A 70 6.90 0.54 5.34
C LEU A 70 6.58 2.00 4.96
N ARG A 71 7.39 2.64 4.09
CA ARG A 71 7.04 3.94 3.50
C ARG A 71 5.78 3.86 2.63
N GLY A 72 5.63 2.78 1.88
CA GLY A 72 4.41 2.57 1.08
C GLY A 72 3.17 2.40 1.96
N ILE A 73 3.28 1.67 3.07
CA ILE A 73 2.20 1.51 4.05
C ILE A 73 1.86 2.86 4.70
N GLU A 74 2.87 3.60 5.18
CA GLU A 74 2.70 4.95 5.74
C GLU A 74 1.99 5.88 4.75
N ALA A 75 2.42 5.85 3.49
CA ALA A 75 1.83 6.67 2.44
C ALA A 75 0.36 6.31 2.12
N PHE A 76 -0.05 5.06 2.24
CA PHE A 76 -1.47 4.68 2.14
C PHE A 76 -2.28 5.19 3.33
N VAL A 77 -1.70 5.21 4.52
CA VAL A 77 -2.38 5.63 5.76
C VAL A 77 -2.47 7.15 5.86
N THR A 78 -1.40 7.87 5.51
CA THR A 78 -1.32 9.33 5.69
C THR A 78 -1.69 10.11 4.44
N ARG A 79 -1.34 9.60 3.26
CA ARG A 79 -1.36 10.28 1.96
C ARG A 79 -0.64 11.64 1.99
N ALA A 80 0.29 11.80 2.95
CA ALA A 80 1.02 13.04 3.15
C ALA A 80 1.92 13.37 1.96
N THR A 81 1.85 14.61 1.50
CA THR A 81 2.75 15.17 0.50
C THR A 81 3.95 15.83 1.19
N ARG A 82 4.96 16.18 0.43
CA ARG A 82 6.17 16.84 0.95
C ARG A 82 5.87 18.17 1.62
N ASP A 83 4.92 18.93 1.10
CA ASP A 83 4.54 20.25 1.61
C ASP A 83 3.53 20.15 2.77
N GLY A 84 3.19 18.93 3.22
CA GLY A 84 2.28 18.68 4.35
C GLY A 84 0.79 18.72 3.97
N ASP A 85 0.45 18.72 2.69
CA ASP A 85 -0.93 18.51 2.21
C ASP A 85 -1.25 17.01 2.13
N VAL A 86 -2.47 16.65 1.76
CA VAL A 86 -2.90 15.28 1.47
C VAL A 86 -3.03 15.10 -0.03
N MET A 87 -2.40 14.09 -0.60
CA MET A 87 -2.56 13.77 -2.02
C MET A 87 -4.00 13.31 -2.30
N GLY A 88 -4.70 14.04 -3.16
CA GLY A 88 -6.09 13.72 -3.52
C GLY A 88 -7.08 14.07 -2.42
N SER A 89 -7.70 13.07 -1.77
CA SER A 89 -8.65 13.22 -0.66
C SER A 89 -8.21 12.39 0.56
N ALA A 90 -8.45 12.92 1.76
CA ALA A 90 -8.24 12.19 3.01
C ALA A 90 -9.21 11.01 3.18
N ASP A 91 -10.37 11.04 2.52
CA ASP A 91 -11.32 9.93 2.52
C ASP A 91 -10.77 8.65 1.88
N GLU A 92 -9.68 8.79 1.12
CA GLU A 92 -9.00 7.68 0.45
C GLU A 92 -7.82 7.12 1.25
N CYS A 93 -7.62 7.56 2.50
CA CYS A 93 -6.67 6.94 3.43
C CYS A 93 -7.12 5.53 3.80
N LEU A 94 -6.16 4.62 3.87
CA LEU A 94 -6.38 3.26 4.37
C LEU A 94 -6.09 3.19 5.87
N SER A 95 -6.70 2.24 6.55
CA SER A 95 -6.20 1.80 7.85
C SER A 95 -4.83 1.12 7.69
N ALA A 96 -4.06 1.03 8.77
CA ALA A 96 -2.77 0.33 8.75
C ALA A 96 -2.91 -1.14 8.36
N ASP A 97 -4.00 -1.80 8.77
CA ASP A 97 -4.27 -3.20 8.43
C ASP A 97 -4.61 -3.37 6.94
N GLU A 98 -5.42 -2.49 6.36
CA GLU A 98 -5.71 -2.48 4.92
C GLU A 98 -4.44 -2.23 4.09
N ALA A 99 -3.61 -1.28 4.53
CA ALA A 99 -2.33 -0.99 3.88
C ALA A 99 -1.34 -2.16 4.00
N LEU A 100 -1.28 -2.83 5.15
CA LEU A 100 -0.48 -4.04 5.34
C LEU A 100 -0.98 -5.17 4.45
N ALA A 101 -2.30 -5.37 4.35
CA ALA A 101 -2.90 -6.37 3.47
C ALA A 101 -2.56 -6.12 2.00
N ALA A 102 -2.51 -4.85 1.58
CA ALA A 102 -2.13 -4.48 0.21
C ALA A 102 -0.71 -4.95 -0.15
N TYR A 103 0.23 -4.96 0.79
CA TYR A 103 1.62 -5.40 0.58
C TYR A 103 1.88 -6.87 0.95
N THR A 104 0.88 -7.60 1.44
CA THR A 104 1.01 -9.01 1.83
C THR A 104 0.01 -9.90 1.10
N VAL A 105 -1.15 -10.17 1.69
CA VAL A 105 -2.15 -11.10 1.15
C VAL A 105 -2.67 -10.67 -0.22
N ASN A 106 -2.94 -9.38 -0.41
CA ASN A 106 -3.42 -8.87 -1.69
C ASN A 106 -2.35 -8.91 -2.77
N ALA A 107 -1.08 -8.57 -2.42
CA ALA A 107 0.04 -8.67 -3.35
C ALA A 107 0.28 -10.12 -3.79
N ALA A 108 0.20 -11.08 -2.87
CA ALA A 108 0.31 -12.50 -3.20
C ALA A 108 -0.83 -12.96 -4.13
N ALA A 109 -2.06 -12.52 -3.87
CA ALA A 109 -3.22 -12.81 -4.70
C ALA A 109 -3.07 -12.19 -6.11
N ALA A 110 -2.61 -10.93 -6.19
CA ALA A 110 -2.37 -10.24 -7.45
C ALA A 110 -1.33 -10.94 -8.35
N MET A 111 -0.36 -11.61 -7.74
CA MET A 111 0.65 -12.43 -8.45
C MET A 111 0.19 -13.86 -8.73
N GLY A 112 -1.03 -14.25 -8.37
CA GLY A 112 -1.52 -15.61 -8.49
C GLY A 112 -0.88 -16.60 -7.50
N GLN A 113 -0.22 -16.09 -6.43
CA GLN A 113 0.51 -16.87 -5.43
C GLN A 113 -0.19 -16.92 -4.06
N GLY A 114 -1.44 -16.53 -3.99
CA GLY A 114 -2.19 -16.48 -2.74
C GLY A 114 -2.37 -17.84 -2.04
N ALA A 115 -2.26 -18.95 -2.77
CA ALA A 115 -2.24 -20.29 -2.20
C ALA A 115 -0.95 -20.57 -1.41
N ASP A 116 0.18 -20.03 -1.89
CA ASP A 116 1.53 -20.39 -1.41
C ASP A 116 2.11 -19.39 -0.41
N LYS A 117 1.69 -18.11 -0.43
CA LYS A 117 2.22 -17.04 0.42
C LYS A 117 1.19 -15.94 0.73
N GLY A 118 1.63 -14.87 1.37
CA GLY A 118 0.83 -13.71 1.76
C GLY A 118 0.24 -13.80 3.17
N THR A 119 0.21 -14.98 3.78
CA THR A 119 -0.19 -15.20 5.19
C THR A 119 0.72 -16.22 5.86
N LEU A 120 0.82 -16.17 7.20
CA LEU A 120 1.54 -17.16 8.01
C LEU A 120 0.64 -18.37 8.36
N SER A 121 -0.01 -18.93 7.34
CA SER A 121 -0.87 -20.10 7.51
C SER A 121 -0.08 -21.38 7.28
N ARG A 122 -0.48 -22.46 7.98
CA ARG A 122 0.14 -23.78 7.83
C ARG A 122 0.06 -24.27 6.38
N GLY A 123 1.18 -24.71 5.85
CA GLY A 123 1.30 -25.22 4.47
C GLY A 123 1.77 -24.16 3.46
N LYS A 124 1.86 -22.91 3.86
CA LYS A 124 2.44 -21.85 3.02
C LYS A 124 3.95 -21.73 3.21
N LEU A 125 4.59 -21.02 2.29
CA LEU A 125 6.01 -20.70 2.37
C LEU A 125 6.31 -19.86 3.62
N ALA A 126 7.46 -20.12 4.23
CA ALA A 126 7.94 -19.36 5.37
C ALA A 126 8.61 -18.04 4.89
N ASP A 127 7.79 -17.18 4.26
CA ASP A 127 8.17 -15.84 3.82
C ASP A 127 7.56 -14.83 4.81
N PHE A 128 8.39 -14.23 5.64
CA PHE A 128 7.89 -13.24 6.61
C PHE A 128 8.95 -12.21 7.00
N VAL A 129 8.48 -11.12 7.58
CA VAL A 129 9.29 -10.09 8.21
C VAL A 129 8.90 -9.96 9.67
N ALA A 130 9.89 -9.82 10.55
CA ALA A 130 9.70 -9.47 11.96
C ALA A 130 9.95 -7.97 12.15
N LEU A 131 8.95 -7.27 12.65
CA LEU A 131 8.97 -5.84 12.93
C LEU A 131 8.96 -5.61 14.45
N ASP A 132 9.53 -4.49 14.93
CA ASP A 132 9.48 -4.12 16.35
C ASP A 132 8.10 -3.73 16.83
N ALA A 133 7.25 -3.25 15.94
CA ALA A 133 5.88 -2.88 16.25
C ALA A 133 4.96 -3.18 15.06
N HIS A 134 3.68 -3.39 15.36
CA HIS A 134 2.67 -3.45 14.31
C HIS A 134 2.36 -2.05 13.77
N PRO A 135 2.24 -1.84 12.44
CA PRO A 135 1.96 -0.51 11.87
C PRO A 135 0.74 0.20 12.46
N GLY A 136 -0.27 -0.54 12.93
CA GLY A 136 -1.45 0.02 13.58
C GLY A 136 -1.25 0.40 15.07
N GLN A 137 -0.06 0.19 15.64
CA GLN A 137 0.26 0.46 17.05
C GLN A 137 1.21 1.65 17.23
N VAL A 138 1.64 2.28 16.15
CA VAL A 138 2.48 3.48 16.15
C VAL A 138 1.72 4.65 15.55
N ALA A 139 2.24 5.88 15.72
CA ALA A 139 1.68 7.03 15.01
C ALA A 139 1.79 6.81 13.48
N ALA A 140 0.78 7.22 12.74
CA ALA A 140 0.73 7.00 11.28
C ALA A 140 1.97 7.53 10.55
N THR A 141 2.57 8.60 11.03
CA THR A 141 3.79 9.23 10.49
C THR A 141 5.10 8.58 10.95
N GLU A 142 5.03 7.52 11.75
CA GLU A 142 6.18 6.79 12.27
C GLU A 142 6.26 5.35 11.71
N ILE A 143 5.31 4.95 10.89
CA ILE A 143 5.24 3.58 10.32
C ILE A 143 6.52 3.26 9.54
N SER A 144 7.02 4.19 8.74
CA SER A 144 8.24 3.99 7.93
C SER A 144 9.51 3.85 8.77
N GLN A 145 9.46 4.21 10.05
CA GLN A 145 10.58 4.16 10.98
C GLN A 145 10.59 2.89 11.83
N ILE A 146 9.57 2.02 11.73
CA ILE A 146 9.53 0.76 12.47
C ILE A 146 10.74 -0.10 12.10
N PRO A 147 11.58 -0.50 13.06
CA PRO A 147 12.74 -1.34 12.77
C PRO A 147 12.32 -2.72 12.25
N VAL A 148 12.96 -3.15 11.15
CA VAL A 148 12.89 -4.51 10.64
C VAL A 148 13.95 -5.34 11.35
N ARG A 149 13.53 -6.30 12.17
CA ARG A 149 14.43 -7.17 12.95
C ARG A 149 14.96 -8.33 12.15
N ALA A 150 14.09 -8.93 11.36
CA ALA A 150 14.49 -10.05 10.51
C ALA A 150 13.64 -10.13 9.26
N THR A 151 14.22 -10.67 8.20
CA THR A 151 13.50 -11.08 6.99
C THR A 151 13.83 -12.53 6.70
N VAL A 152 12.81 -13.34 6.47
CA VAL A 152 12.93 -14.76 6.13
C VAL A 152 12.26 -14.99 4.78
N LEU A 153 12.94 -15.72 3.90
CA LEU A 153 12.47 -16.10 2.57
C LEU A 153 12.64 -17.61 2.39
N GLY A 154 11.52 -18.30 2.17
CA GLY A 154 11.52 -19.77 2.02
C GLY A 154 12.05 -20.52 3.25
N GLY A 155 12.02 -19.90 4.43
CA GLY A 155 12.59 -20.44 5.67
C GLY A 155 14.03 -20.02 5.94
N ASP A 156 14.73 -19.40 4.99
CA ASP A 156 16.10 -18.91 5.14
C ASP A 156 16.13 -17.47 5.63
N LEU A 157 16.95 -17.18 6.64
CA LEU A 157 17.16 -15.85 7.18
C LEU A 157 17.99 -15.01 6.19
N THR A 158 17.37 -13.98 5.60
CA THR A 158 18.02 -13.11 4.59
C THR A 158 18.45 -11.75 5.14
N HIS A 159 17.87 -11.33 6.28
CA HIS A 159 18.27 -10.13 7.02
C HIS A 159 18.10 -10.38 8.52
N ASP A 160 19.07 -9.90 9.31
CA ASP A 160 19.10 -10.00 10.77
C ASP A 160 19.72 -8.72 11.35
N ALA A 161 18.94 -7.95 12.08
CA ALA A 161 19.35 -6.69 12.72
C ALA A 161 19.85 -6.86 14.17
N ARG A 162 20.40 -8.05 14.52
CA ARG A 162 21.02 -8.28 15.85
C ARG A 162 22.27 -7.47 16.05
#